data_49576d0513744a5609a3fbbd4a861e33
#
_entry.id   49576d0513744a5609a3fbbd4a861e33
#
_cell.length_a   1.000
_cell.length_b   1.000
_cell.length_c   1.000
_cell.angle_alpha   90.00
_cell.angle_beta   90.00
_cell.angle_gamma   90.00
#
_symmetry.space_group_name_H-M   'P 1'
#
loop_
_entity.id
_entity.type
_entity.pdbx_description
1 polymer ?
#
loop_
_entity_poly.entity_id
_entity_poly.type
_entity_poly.pdbx_seq_one_letter_code
_entity_poly.pdbx_strand_id
1 'polypeptide(L)'
;GLHLSVEFTGGTVMEVAYTQAADLPKVRADVEKLGYADAQVQNFGTSRDVMIRLPLKNGPDGKPIASAVQSQQVMTALNAT
;
A
#
# COMPACT_ATOMS: atom_id res chain seq x y z
N GLY A 1 7.88 -2.31 -10.61
CA GLY A 1 8.70 -2.71 -9.47
C GLY A 1 8.19 -3.96 -8.77
N LEU A 2 8.99 -4.42 -7.86
CA LEU A 2 8.63 -5.55 -7.01
C LEU A 2 7.82 -5.06 -5.82
N HIS A 3 6.93 -5.90 -5.33
CA HIS A 3 6.32 -5.67 -4.05
C HIS A 3 6.22 -6.96 -3.27
N LEU A 4 6.25 -6.83 -1.97
CA LEU A 4 6.07 -7.92 -1.02
C LEU A 4 5.00 -7.49 -0.04
N SER A 5 4.02 -8.35 0.22
CA SER A 5 2.99 -8.04 1.20
C SER A 5 2.98 -9.09 2.29
N VAL A 6 2.69 -8.65 3.51
CA VAL A 6 2.62 -9.52 4.67
C VAL A 6 1.30 -9.25 5.38
N GLU A 7 0.53 -10.31 5.61
CA GLU A 7 -0.69 -10.21 6.39
C GLU A 7 -0.37 -10.33 7.86
N PHE A 8 -0.96 -9.46 8.67
CA PHE A 8 -0.85 -9.56 10.11
C PHE A 8 -2.13 -9.06 10.74
N THR A 9 -2.25 -9.27 12.04
CA THR A 9 -3.46 -8.84 12.75
C THR A 9 -3.63 -7.33 12.60
N GLY A 10 -4.74 -6.93 12.00
CA GLY A 10 -5.08 -5.52 11.83
C GLY A 10 -4.65 -4.89 10.52
N GLY A 11 -4.27 -5.69 9.53
CA GLY A 11 -4.02 -5.09 8.21
C GLY A 11 -2.96 -5.77 7.38
N THR A 12 -2.32 -4.97 6.53
CA THR A 12 -1.36 -5.46 5.55
C THR A 12 -0.14 -4.55 5.53
N VAL A 13 1.05 -5.13 5.47
CA VAL A 13 2.28 -4.40 5.21
C VAL A 13 2.79 -4.83 3.85
N MET A 14 3.08 -3.86 2.98
CA MET A 14 3.65 -4.16 1.68
C MET A 14 4.86 -3.28 1.42
N GLU A 15 5.78 -3.78 0.61
CA GLU A 15 7.00 -3.09 0.24
C GLU A 15 7.02 -2.93 -1.27
N VAL A 16 7.33 -1.72 -1.72
CA VAL A 16 7.38 -1.40 -3.16
C VAL A 16 8.76 -0.83 -3.46
N ALA A 17 9.41 -1.38 -4.48
CA ALA A 17 10.70 -0.89 -4.94
C ALA A 17 10.53 -0.13 -6.25
N TYR A 18 11.08 1.08 -6.29
CA TYR A 18 11.08 1.91 -7.50
C TYR A 18 12.48 1.97 -8.10
N THR A 19 12.56 2.33 -9.36
CA THR A 19 13.86 2.51 -10.04
C THR A 19 14.49 3.87 -9.73
N GLN A 20 13.71 4.79 -9.20
CA GLN A 20 14.14 6.12 -8.80
C GLN A 20 13.55 6.45 -7.43
N ALA A 21 14.00 7.56 -6.84
CA ALA A 21 13.48 8.01 -5.56
C ALA A 21 11.95 8.15 -5.62
N ALA A 22 11.28 7.60 -4.61
CA ALA A 22 9.82 7.60 -4.55
C ALA A 22 9.29 8.96 -4.14
N ASP A 23 8.15 9.34 -4.73
CA ASP A 23 7.41 10.53 -4.35
C ASP A 23 6.40 10.13 -3.27
N LEU A 24 6.78 10.25 -2.01
CA LEU A 24 5.92 9.82 -0.91
C LEU A 24 4.58 10.55 -0.84
N PRO A 25 4.52 11.89 -1.02
CA PRO A 25 3.23 12.57 -1.03
C PRO A 25 2.28 12.03 -2.10
N LYS A 26 2.80 11.70 -3.27
CA LYS A 26 2.00 11.11 -4.34
C LYS A 26 1.52 9.72 -3.98
N VAL A 27 2.40 8.90 -3.41
CA VAL A 27 2.03 7.55 -2.98
C VAL A 27 0.93 7.63 -1.92
N ARG A 28 1.07 8.52 -0.95
CA ARG A 28 0.05 8.72 0.08
C ARG A 28 -1.29 9.11 -0.53
N ALA A 29 -1.28 10.05 -1.48
CA ALA A 29 -2.51 10.50 -2.13
C ALA A 29 -3.19 9.35 -2.88
N ASP A 30 -2.41 8.54 -3.59
CA ASP A 30 -2.96 7.41 -4.35
C ASP A 30 -3.58 6.37 -3.42
N VAL A 31 -2.94 6.10 -2.29
CA VAL A 31 -3.44 5.15 -1.29
C VAL A 31 -4.69 5.69 -0.62
N GLU A 32 -4.72 6.98 -0.29
CA GLU A 32 -5.89 7.60 0.33
C GLU A 32 -7.12 7.57 -0.57
N LYS A 33 -6.93 7.66 -1.88
CA LYS A 33 -8.04 7.57 -2.84
C LYS A 33 -8.74 6.23 -2.81
N LEU A 34 -8.05 5.20 -2.34
CA LEU A 34 -8.64 3.87 -2.18
C LEU A 34 -9.46 3.76 -0.89
N GLY A 35 -9.46 4.79 -0.06
CA GLY A 35 -10.17 4.78 1.20
C GLY A 35 -9.30 4.41 2.40
N TYR A 36 -7.99 4.41 2.24
CA TYR A 36 -7.04 4.09 3.32
C TYR A 36 -6.45 5.36 3.91
N ALA A 37 -7.29 6.18 4.52
CA ALA A 37 -6.85 7.45 5.10
C ALA A 37 -5.84 7.27 6.24
N ASP A 38 -5.88 6.13 6.92
CA ASP A 38 -4.99 5.82 8.03
C ASP A 38 -3.75 5.05 7.60
N ALA A 39 -3.52 4.90 6.30
CA ALA A 39 -2.35 4.20 5.80
C ALA A 39 -1.07 4.96 6.16
N GLN A 40 0.00 4.20 6.43
CA GLN A 40 1.32 4.76 6.66
C GLN A 40 2.19 4.48 5.45
N VAL A 41 2.93 5.48 5.01
CA VAL A 41 3.81 5.40 3.84
C VAL A 41 5.15 5.99 4.24
N GLN A 42 6.22 5.21 4.11
CA GLN A 42 7.55 5.67 4.46
C GLN A 42 8.62 4.95 3.66
N ASN A 43 9.77 5.58 3.51
CA ASN A 43 10.95 4.90 2.96
C ASN A 43 11.49 3.91 3.99
N PHE A 44 12.13 2.85 3.50
CA PHE A 44 12.91 1.97 4.37
C PHE A 44 14.19 1.58 3.63
N GLY A 45 15.32 1.79 4.29
CA GLY A 45 16.62 1.52 3.67
C GLY A 45 17.06 2.60 2.70
N THR A 46 16.40 2.71 1.56
CA THR A 46 16.74 3.70 0.53
C THR A 46 15.54 4.56 0.18
N SER A 47 15.79 5.68 -0.52
CA SER A 47 14.73 6.55 -1.01
C SER A 47 13.88 5.92 -2.11
N ARG A 48 14.34 4.81 -2.67
CA ARG A 48 13.62 4.08 -3.72
C ARG A 48 12.71 3.00 -3.16
N ASP A 49 12.90 2.63 -1.90
CA ASP A 49 12.12 1.58 -1.26
C ASP A 49 11.08 2.19 -0.36
N VAL A 50 9.83 1.75 -0.53
CA VAL A 50 8.69 2.30 0.20
C VAL A 50 7.98 1.17 0.93
N MET A 51 7.70 1.41 2.21
CA MET A 51 6.85 0.52 2.99
C MET A 51 5.49 1.19 3.15
N ILE A 52 4.45 0.44 2.85
CA ILE A 52 3.06 0.89 2.97
C ILE A 52 2.36 -0.03 3.95
N ARG A 53 1.82 0.56 5.01
CA ARG A 53 1.04 -0.16 6.01
C ARG A 53 -0.42 0.23 5.86
N LEU A 54 -1.26 -0.76 5.57
CA LEU A 54 -2.68 -0.55 5.35
C LEU A 54 -3.47 -1.09 6.55
N PRO A 55 -4.48 -0.34 7.02
CA PRO A 55 -5.36 -0.85 8.07
C PRO A 55 -6.25 -1.94 7.52
N LEU A 56 -6.85 -2.69 8.43
CA LEU A 56 -7.87 -3.67 8.08
C LEU A 56 -9.06 -2.92 7.46
N LYS A 57 -9.61 -3.47 6.39
CA LYS A 57 -10.77 -2.88 5.72
C LYS A 57 -11.73 -3.98 5.32
N ASN A 58 -13.02 -3.73 5.50
CA ASN A 58 -14.07 -4.66 5.08
C ASN A 58 -14.55 -4.32 3.68
N GLY A 59 -14.87 -5.37 2.93
CA GLY A 59 -15.47 -5.22 1.61
C GLY A 59 -16.99 -5.02 1.70
N PRO A 60 -17.67 -4.95 0.54
CA PRO A 60 -19.13 -4.76 0.50
C PRO A 60 -19.92 -5.84 1.21
N ASP A 61 -19.34 -7.03 1.35
CA ASP A 61 -19.97 -8.16 2.04
C ASP A 61 -19.78 -8.11 3.56
N GLY A 62 -19.12 -7.08 4.08
CA GLY A 62 -18.85 -6.93 5.49
C GLY A 62 -17.68 -7.75 6.00
N LYS A 63 -17.00 -8.49 5.12
CA LYS A 63 -15.86 -9.34 5.49
C LYS A 63 -14.56 -8.62 5.20
N PRO A 64 -13.48 -8.93 5.95
CA PRO A 64 -12.19 -8.30 5.70
C PRO A 64 -11.68 -8.59 4.29
N ILE A 65 -11.12 -7.57 3.67
CA ILE A 65 -10.45 -7.71 2.38
C ILE A 65 -9.10 -8.38 2.63
N ALA A 66 -8.81 -9.45 1.87
CA ALA A 66 -7.57 -10.18 2.02
C ALA A 66 -6.36 -9.29 1.68
N SER A 67 -5.21 -9.53 2.33
CA SER A 67 -4.02 -8.74 2.11
C SER A 67 -3.56 -8.77 0.66
N ALA A 68 -3.70 -9.90 -0.02
CA ALA A 68 -3.35 -10.02 -1.44
C ALA A 68 -4.20 -9.08 -2.31
N VAL A 69 -5.48 -8.92 -1.96
CA VAL A 69 -6.38 -8.02 -2.69
C VAL A 69 -6.02 -6.57 -2.39
N GLN A 70 -5.75 -6.24 -1.11
CA GLN A 70 -5.32 -4.90 -0.74
C GLN A 70 -4.04 -4.50 -1.48
N SER A 71 -3.06 -5.40 -1.52
CA SER A 71 -1.80 -5.15 -2.23
C SER A 71 -2.04 -4.90 -3.72
N GLN A 72 -2.92 -5.68 -4.32
CA GLN A 72 -3.24 -5.54 -5.73
C GLN A 72 -3.91 -4.20 -6.02
N GLN A 73 -4.82 -3.78 -5.16
CA GLN A 73 -5.50 -2.48 -5.30
C GLN A 73 -4.49 -1.34 -5.25
N VAL A 74 -3.55 -1.41 -4.30
CA VAL A 74 -2.53 -0.36 -4.16
C VAL A 74 -1.62 -0.34 -5.38
N MET A 75 -1.14 -1.49 -5.82
CA MET A 75 -0.26 -1.54 -7.00
C MET A 75 -0.94 -1.02 -8.24
N THR A 76 -2.22 -1.33 -8.42
CA THR A 76 -2.99 -0.81 -9.53
C THR A 76 -3.09 0.71 -9.47
N ALA A 77 -3.38 1.25 -8.29
CA ALA A 77 -3.48 2.70 -8.10
C ALA A 77 -2.14 3.40 -8.36
N LEU A 78 -1.04 2.83 -7.86
CA LEU A 78 0.29 3.42 -8.07
C LEU A 78 0.69 3.40 -9.55
N ASN A 79 0.32 2.37 -10.28
CA ASN A 79 0.66 2.24 -11.69
C ASN A 79 -0.23 3.09 -12.60
N ALA A 80 -1.41 3.48 -12.12
CA ALA A 80 -2.33 4.31 -12.90
C ALA A 80 -1.91 5.78 -12.94
N THR A 81 -1.00 6.17 -12.08
CA THR A 81 -0.52 7.54 -11.97
C THR A 81 1.00 7.60 -12.10
#